data_4dcc06d16fecf7a529e4ecba0e1680c4
#
_entry.id   4dcc06d16fecf7a529e4ecba0e1680c4
#
_cell.length_a   1.000
_cell.length_b   1.000
_cell.length_c   1.000
_cell.angle_alpha   90.00
_cell.angle_beta   90.00
_cell.angle_gamma   90.00
#
_symmetry.space_group_name_H-M   'P 1'
#
loop_
_entity.id
_entity.type
_entity.pdbx_description
1 polymer ?
#
loop_
_entity_poly.entity_id
_entity_poly.type
_entity_poly.pdbx_seq_one_letter_code
_entity_poly.pdbx_strand_id
1 'polypeptide(L)'
;MVTDRDITLRAIAEQKDPLSTSVKEIMTSDVCCCFEDDDIQEAAGMMEEKSIHRLLVVNDEGDSVGLVSLSDFAVKSNNEHLTCEVLERISEPACPHR
;
A
#
# COMPACT_ATOMS: atom_id res chain seq x y z
N MET A 1 -0.06 9.18 2.08
CA MET A 1 -1.12 8.19 2.36
C MET A 1 -1.28 8.02 3.87
N VAL A 2 -2.48 7.90 4.34
CA VAL A 2 -2.74 7.64 5.76
C VAL A 2 -3.60 6.37 5.89
N THR A 3 -3.23 5.52 6.85
CA THR A 3 -3.93 4.28 7.12
C THR A 3 -4.36 4.24 8.58
N ASP A 4 -5.19 3.25 8.94
CA ASP A 4 -5.57 3.03 10.34
C ASP A 4 -4.34 2.73 11.20
N ARG A 5 -3.32 2.06 10.64
CA ARG A 5 -2.07 1.82 11.34
C ARG A 5 -1.35 3.12 11.67
N ASP A 6 -1.31 4.08 10.72
CA ASP A 6 -0.70 5.39 10.96
C ASP A 6 -1.42 6.12 12.07
N ILE A 7 -2.75 6.09 12.07
CA ILE A 7 -3.57 6.73 13.09
C ILE A 7 -3.28 6.11 14.45
N THR A 8 -3.23 4.80 14.53
CA THR A 8 -3.00 4.10 15.79
C THR A 8 -1.60 4.36 16.33
N LEU A 9 -0.57 4.23 15.50
CA LEU A 9 0.81 4.34 15.96
C LEU A 9 1.29 5.76 16.14
N ARG A 10 0.84 6.68 15.30
CA ARG A 10 1.37 8.05 15.28
C ARG A 10 0.47 9.08 15.90
N ALA A 11 -0.79 8.77 16.11
CA ALA A 11 -1.71 9.66 16.80
C ALA A 11 -2.07 9.11 18.16
N ILE A 12 -2.69 7.96 18.23
CA ILE A 12 -3.21 7.42 19.49
C ILE A 12 -2.10 6.98 20.43
N ALA A 13 -1.14 6.19 19.94
CA ALA A 13 -0.04 5.70 20.77
C ALA A 13 0.86 6.84 21.28
N GLU A 14 0.96 7.93 20.53
CA GLU A 14 1.74 9.10 20.93
C GLU A 14 0.92 10.15 21.66
N GLN A 15 -0.33 9.84 21.97
CA GLN A 15 -1.22 10.70 22.76
C GLN A 15 -1.51 12.05 22.11
N LYS A 16 -1.57 12.08 20.78
CA LYS A 16 -1.97 13.28 20.06
C LYS A 16 -3.49 13.40 20.05
N ASP A 17 -3.97 14.65 20.10
CA ASP A 17 -5.40 14.91 20.03
C ASP A 17 -5.91 14.72 18.58
N PRO A 18 -6.77 13.72 18.31
CA PRO A 18 -7.27 13.49 16.96
C PRO A 18 -8.09 14.66 16.40
N LEU A 19 -8.63 15.49 17.26
CA LEU A 19 -9.42 16.64 16.80
C LEU A 19 -8.59 17.82 16.35
N SER A 20 -7.33 17.90 16.75
CA SER A 20 -6.43 19.00 16.43
C SER A 20 -5.19 18.60 15.64
N THR A 21 -4.97 17.29 15.43
CA THR A 21 -3.81 16.80 14.70
C THR A 21 -4.15 16.73 13.20
N SER A 22 -3.29 17.31 12.36
CA SER A 22 -3.50 17.24 10.92
C SER A 22 -3.05 15.89 10.36
N VAL A 23 -3.64 15.48 9.25
CA VAL A 23 -3.26 14.24 8.56
C VAL A 23 -1.80 14.26 8.16
N LYS A 24 -1.28 15.42 7.77
CA LYS A 24 0.10 15.58 7.35
C LYS A 24 1.10 15.14 8.42
N GLU A 25 0.77 15.34 9.70
CA GLU A 25 1.65 14.99 10.82
C GLU A 25 1.80 13.48 11.02
N ILE A 26 0.80 12.70 10.59
CA ILE A 26 0.77 11.25 10.87
C ILE A 26 0.88 10.40 9.63
N MET A 27 0.71 10.97 8.44
CA MET A 27 0.72 10.21 7.19
C MET A 27 2.10 9.67 6.85
N THR A 28 2.12 8.65 6.01
CA THR A 28 3.33 8.14 5.40
C THR A 28 3.67 9.00 4.17
N SER A 29 4.86 9.60 4.16
CA SER A 29 5.30 10.48 3.08
C SER A 29 5.83 9.73 1.85
N ASP A 30 6.52 8.61 2.10
CA ASP A 30 7.10 7.80 1.02
C ASP A 30 6.04 6.83 0.50
N VAL A 31 5.29 7.29 -0.49
CA VAL A 31 4.22 6.49 -1.08
C VAL A 31 4.74 5.82 -2.34
N CYS A 32 4.61 4.49 -2.40
CA CYS A 32 4.93 3.75 -3.60
C CYS A 32 3.82 3.94 -4.62
N CYS A 33 4.21 4.21 -5.86
CA CYS A 33 3.23 4.42 -6.92
C CYS A 33 3.64 3.68 -8.19
N CYS A 34 2.66 3.44 -9.04
CA CYS A 34 2.86 2.91 -10.38
C CYS A 34 2.12 3.80 -11.36
N PHE A 35 2.41 3.64 -12.64
CA PHE A 35 1.73 4.39 -13.68
C PHE A 35 0.51 3.63 -14.19
N GLU A 36 -0.49 4.37 -14.64
CA GLU A 36 -1.72 3.76 -15.16
C GLU A 36 -1.48 2.85 -16.36
N ASP A 37 -0.38 3.06 -17.08
CA ASP A 37 0.00 2.26 -18.24
C ASP A 37 0.85 1.04 -17.88
N ASP A 38 1.25 0.88 -16.63
CA ASP A 38 2.06 -0.24 -16.21
C ASP A 38 1.27 -1.54 -16.29
N ASP A 39 1.98 -2.62 -16.63
CA ASP A 39 1.40 -3.95 -16.61
C ASP A 39 1.06 -4.35 -15.18
N ILE A 40 -0.01 -5.09 -15.03
CA ILE A 40 -0.44 -5.60 -13.73
C ILE A 40 0.64 -6.45 -13.06
N GLN A 41 1.47 -7.15 -13.83
CA GLN A 41 2.57 -7.93 -13.29
C GLN A 41 3.66 -7.05 -12.71
N GLU A 42 3.90 -5.88 -13.30
CA GLU A 42 4.85 -4.91 -12.76
C GLU A 42 4.36 -4.35 -11.43
N ALA A 43 3.08 -4.02 -11.35
CA ALA A 43 2.48 -3.55 -10.13
C ALA A 43 2.54 -4.61 -9.03
N ALA A 44 2.24 -5.85 -9.37
CA ALA A 44 2.34 -6.97 -8.42
C ALA A 44 3.78 -7.16 -7.94
N GLY A 45 4.76 -7.03 -8.82
CA GLY A 45 6.17 -7.11 -8.46
C GLY A 45 6.58 -6.04 -7.47
N MET A 46 6.08 -4.83 -7.62
CA MET A 46 6.34 -3.74 -6.68
C MET A 46 5.75 -4.05 -5.30
N MET A 47 4.54 -4.60 -5.27
CA MET A 47 3.91 -4.98 -4.01
C MET A 47 4.71 -6.07 -3.29
N GLU A 48 5.22 -7.06 -4.02
CA GLU A 48 6.06 -8.10 -3.46
C GLU A 48 7.37 -7.53 -2.92
N GLU A 49 8.05 -6.74 -3.74
CA GLU A 49 9.35 -6.17 -3.38
C GLU A 49 9.27 -5.28 -2.15
N LYS A 50 8.23 -4.48 -2.06
CA LYS A 50 8.04 -3.53 -0.97
C LYS A 50 7.23 -4.08 0.20
N SER A 51 6.67 -5.27 0.05
CA SER A 51 5.79 -5.90 1.07
C SER A 51 4.63 -4.99 1.44
N ILE A 52 3.98 -4.41 0.45
CA ILE A 52 2.87 -3.48 0.64
C ILE A 52 1.59 -4.04 0.05
N HIS A 53 0.46 -3.59 0.59
CA HIS A 53 -0.88 -4.07 0.21
C HIS A 53 -1.58 -3.13 -0.76
N ARG A 54 -1.07 -1.92 -0.96
CA ARG A 54 -1.69 -0.89 -1.79
C ARG A 54 -0.65 -0.11 -2.56
N LEU A 55 -1.01 0.27 -3.80
CA LEU A 55 -0.21 1.12 -4.65
C LEU A 55 -1.05 2.30 -5.12
N LEU A 56 -0.44 3.48 -5.11
CA LEU A 56 -1.04 4.65 -5.73
C LEU A 56 -0.79 4.59 -7.24
N VAL A 57 -1.83 4.84 -8.02
CA VAL A 57 -1.71 4.88 -9.49
C VAL A 57 -1.69 6.33 -9.93
N VAL A 58 -0.70 6.69 -10.73
CA VAL A 58 -0.53 8.05 -11.23
C VAL A 58 -0.51 8.04 -12.76
N ASN A 59 -0.82 9.19 -13.35
CA ASN A 59 -0.71 9.37 -14.79
C ASN A 59 0.65 9.97 -15.15
N ASP A 60 0.88 10.24 -16.43
CA ASP A 60 2.14 10.79 -16.92
C ASP A 60 2.46 12.17 -16.34
N GLU A 61 1.45 12.89 -15.88
CA GLU A 61 1.59 14.22 -15.30
C GLU A 61 1.90 14.16 -13.80
N GLY A 62 1.89 12.96 -13.22
CA GLY A 62 2.13 12.78 -11.80
C GLY A 62 0.91 12.94 -10.92
N ASP A 63 -0.26 13.08 -11.50
CA ASP A 63 -1.51 13.19 -10.76
C ASP A 63 -2.02 11.80 -10.38
N SER A 64 -2.55 11.66 -9.16
CA SER A 64 -3.11 10.39 -8.74
C SER A 64 -4.45 10.16 -9.43
N VAL A 65 -4.60 8.98 -10.04
CA VAL A 65 -5.81 8.60 -10.75
C VAL A 65 -6.51 7.40 -10.13
N GLY A 66 -5.90 6.75 -9.17
CA GLY A 66 -6.52 5.63 -8.51
C GLY A 66 -5.63 4.99 -7.47
N LEU A 67 -6.17 3.96 -6.84
CA LEU A 67 -5.49 3.18 -5.83
C LEU A 67 -5.77 1.71 -6.11
N VAL A 68 -4.71 0.91 -6.14
CA VAL A 68 -4.78 -0.53 -6.37
C VAL A 68 -4.45 -1.25 -5.08
N SER A 69 -5.26 -2.22 -4.70
CA SER A 69 -5.03 -3.04 -3.53
C SER A 69 -4.84 -4.51 -3.90
N LEU A 70 -4.34 -5.29 -2.95
CA LEU A 70 -4.19 -6.73 -3.14
C LEU A 70 -5.51 -7.40 -3.49
N SER A 71 -6.61 -6.96 -2.88
CA SER A 71 -7.94 -7.51 -3.18
C SER A 71 -8.38 -7.23 -4.62
N ASP A 72 -7.91 -6.14 -5.23
CA ASP A 72 -8.20 -5.87 -6.63
C ASP A 72 -7.59 -6.93 -7.53
N PHE A 73 -6.39 -7.41 -7.22
CA PHE A 73 -5.79 -8.53 -7.95
C PHE A 73 -6.61 -9.80 -7.81
N ALA A 74 -7.10 -10.08 -6.62
CA ALA A 74 -7.88 -11.28 -6.36
C ALA A 74 -9.21 -11.28 -7.11
N VAL A 75 -9.84 -10.11 -7.21
CA VAL A 75 -11.20 -9.99 -7.78
C VAL A 75 -11.18 -9.71 -9.27
N LYS A 76 -10.28 -8.85 -9.73
CA LYS A 76 -10.35 -8.29 -11.09
C LYS A 76 -9.33 -8.85 -12.07
N SER A 77 -8.22 -9.40 -11.59
CA SER A 77 -7.17 -9.87 -12.48
C SER A 77 -7.44 -11.28 -13.03
N ASN A 78 -8.23 -12.07 -12.32
CA ASN A 78 -8.45 -13.49 -12.61
C ASN A 78 -7.17 -14.32 -12.66
N ASN A 79 -6.09 -13.81 -12.09
CA ASN A 79 -4.82 -14.52 -12.05
C ASN A 79 -4.57 -14.98 -10.62
N GLU A 80 -5.12 -16.15 -10.29
CA GLU A 80 -5.02 -16.70 -8.93
C GLU A 80 -3.58 -17.00 -8.53
N HIS A 81 -2.77 -17.47 -9.47
CA HIS A 81 -1.38 -17.77 -9.19
C HIS A 81 -0.61 -16.51 -8.78
N LEU A 82 -0.77 -15.44 -9.53
CA LEU A 82 -0.11 -14.17 -9.24
C LEU A 82 -0.60 -13.62 -7.90
N THR A 83 -1.90 -13.69 -7.64
CA THR A 83 -2.47 -13.21 -6.38
C THR A 83 -1.93 -13.98 -5.19
N CYS A 84 -1.86 -15.30 -5.30
CA CYS A 84 -1.31 -16.15 -4.24
C CYS A 84 0.16 -15.86 -4.00
N GLU A 85 0.93 -15.66 -5.06
CA GLU A 85 2.35 -15.35 -4.98
C GLU A 85 2.59 -14.03 -4.25
N VAL A 86 1.85 -12.99 -4.64
CA VAL A 86 1.95 -11.68 -4.00
C VAL A 86 1.55 -11.76 -2.53
N LEU A 87 0.43 -12.42 -2.23
CA LEU A 87 -0.06 -12.57 -0.87
C LEU A 87 0.96 -13.30 0.01
N GLU A 88 1.57 -14.35 -0.51
CA GLU A 88 2.57 -15.13 0.22
C GLU A 88 3.77 -14.25 0.58
N ARG A 89 4.27 -13.48 -0.37
CA ARG A 89 5.43 -12.61 -0.15
C ARG A 89 5.13 -11.48 0.82
N ILE A 90 3.97 -10.85 0.69
CA ILE A 90 3.56 -9.76 1.58
C ILE A 90 3.34 -10.25 3.00
N SER A 91 2.89 -11.51 3.16
CA SER A 91 2.60 -12.09 4.46
C SER A 91 3.83 -12.60 5.19
N GLU A 92 4.99 -12.65 4.53
CA GLU A 92 6.23 -13.04 5.20
C GLU A 92 6.58 -12.00 6.26
N PRO A 93 7.02 -12.42 7.45
CA PRO A 93 7.41 -11.48 8.48
C PRO A 93 8.64 -10.67 8.04
N ALA A 94 8.64 -9.37 8.36
CA ALA A 94 9.75 -8.48 8.03
C ALA A 94 11.02 -8.82 8.79
N CYS A 95 10.90 -9.50 9.90
CA CYS A 95 12.03 -9.95 10.70
C CYS A 95 11.74 -11.33 11.28
N PRO A 96 12.79 -12.09 11.67
CA PRO A 96 12.58 -13.43 12.21
C PRO A 96 11.74 -13.38 13.47
N HIS A 97 10.85 -14.35 13.59
CA HIS A 97 10.09 -14.56 14.81
C HIS A 97 10.79 -15.49 15.75
N ARG A 98 10.51 -15.27 16.99
CA ARG A 98 10.99 -16.16 18.04
C ARG A 98 10.17 -17.43 18.04
#